data_38766d7a72eb361274bcfcf698ba1c40
#
_entry.id   38766d7a72eb361274bcfcf698ba1c40
#
_cell.length_a   1.000
_cell.length_b   1.000
_cell.length_c   1.000
_cell.angle_alpha   90.00
_cell.angle_beta   90.00
_cell.angle_gamma   90.00
#
_symmetry.space_group_name_H-M   'P 1'
#
loop_
_entity.id
_entity.type
_entity.pdbx_description
1 polymer ?
#
loop_
_entity_poly.entity_id
_entity_poly.type
_entity_poly.pdbx_seq_one_letter_code
_entity_poly.pdbx_strand_id
1 'polypeptide(L)'
;NTDEARHSEDKLSYYGAHNFLLIDGGVGRECFGVFIDFPGKVRYDIGYTEYDALRFATEEPDYELYIIAGGDLNDISRQFRQLIGRSYIPPKWAFGLAQSRFGYKTAEDVREVARQYKENDLPLDMICMDIDYMQDYADFTVNKQRFPDLAALSAELKAQGIRLVPIIDAGVRIDPENPVCAEGLANGYFCTKADGTPFVAAVWPGKAYFADFLR
;
A
#
# COMPACT_ATOMS: atom_id res chain seq x y z
N ASN A 1 3.00 6.10 10.61
CA ASN A 1 3.54 4.88 9.99
C ASN A 1 5.04 4.83 10.14
N THR A 2 5.60 3.64 10.22
CA THR A 2 7.05 3.41 10.31
C THR A 2 7.40 2.16 9.51
N ASP A 3 8.54 2.18 8.84
CA ASP A 3 9.12 1.05 8.10
C ASP A 3 10.07 0.18 8.97
N GLU A 4 9.99 0.34 10.26
CA GLU A 4 10.82 -0.37 11.22
C GLU A 4 10.37 -1.82 11.37
N ALA A 5 11.27 -2.76 11.06
CA ALA A 5 10.99 -4.20 11.07
C ALA A 5 10.82 -4.80 12.48
N ARG A 6 11.37 -4.15 13.50
CA ARG A 6 11.28 -4.62 14.89
C ARG A 6 10.05 -4.02 15.56
N HIS A 7 9.20 -4.88 16.09
CA HIS A 7 8.04 -4.50 16.88
C HIS A 7 8.35 -4.73 18.36
N SER A 8 8.26 -3.65 19.15
CA SER A 8 8.42 -3.65 20.60
C SER A 8 7.25 -2.93 21.24
N GLU A 9 7.03 -3.14 22.54
CA GLU A 9 5.90 -2.52 23.27
C GLU A 9 5.99 -0.99 23.33
N ASP A 10 7.19 -0.44 23.23
CA ASP A 10 7.49 1.00 23.23
C ASP A 10 7.39 1.65 21.85
N LYS A 11 7.04 0.89 20.82
CA LYS A 11 6.92 1.40 19.46
C LYS A 11 5.73 2.35 19.33
N LEU A 12 6.00 3.61 18.99
CA LEU A 12 4.99 4.68 18.90
C LEU A 12 4.23 4.74 17.57
N SER A 13 4.61 3.94 16.57
CA SER A 13 3.96 3.94 15.27
C SER A 13 4.01 2.56 14.63
N TYR A 14 2.95 2.19 13.92
CA TYR A 14 2.86 0.95 13.16
C TYR A 14 3.15 1.16 11.69
N TYR A 15 3.56 0.10 11.00
CA TYR A 15 3.78 0.09 9.54
C TYR A 15 2.51 0.46 8.77
N GLY A 16 1.38 -0.11 9.14
CA GLY A 16 0.06 0.23 8.62
C GLY A 16 -0.90 0.55 9.76
N ALA A 17 -1.66 1.61 9.61
CA ALA A 17 -2.68 2.02 10.59
C ALA A 17 -3.86 2.67 9.87
N HIS A 18 -5.04 2.48 10.43
CA HIS A 18 -6.28 3.12 10.00
C HIS A 18 -6.90 3.89 11.16
N ASN A 19 -7.56 5.00 10.87
CA ASN A 19 -8.21 5.85 11.87
C ASN A 19 -9.58 5.29 12.27
N PHE A 20 -9.75 3.97 12.26
CA PHE A 20 -10.96 3.28 12.68
C PHE A 20 -10.65 2.27 13.77
N LEU A 21 -11.33 2.41 14.90
CA LEU A 21 -11.22 1.52 16.05
C LEU A 21 -12.54 0.76 16.24
N LEU A 22 -12.43 -0.54 16.42
CA LEU A 22 -13.53 -1.39 16.89
C LEU A 22 -13.33 -1.63 18.40
N ILE A 23 -14.31 -1.24 19.18
CA ILE A 23 -14.31 -1.41 20.65
C ILE A 23 -15.32 -2.49 21.00
N ASP A 24 -14.81 -3.58 21.59
CA ASP A 24 -15.61 -4.65 22.16
C ASP A 24 -15.68 -4.46 23.69
N GLY A 25 -16.86 -4.18 24.19
CA GLY A 25 -17.09 -4.03 25.63
C GLY A 25 -17.03 -5.34 26.42
N GLY A 26 -16.94 -6.50 25.73
CA GLY A 26 -16.97 -7.82 26.34
C GLY A 26 -18.38 -8.34 26.58
N VAL A 27 -18.48 -9.49 27.28
CA VAL A 27 -19.74 -10.19 27.48
C VAL A 27 -20.77 -9.31 28.22
N GLY A 28 -21.93 -9.09 27.59
CA GLY A 28 -23.03 -8.30 28.14
C GLY A 28 -22.83 -6.79 28.12
N ARG A 29 -21.83 -6.31 27.40
CA ARG A 29 -21.57 -4.87 27.15
C ARG A 29 -21.75 -4.53 25.69
N GLU A 30 -21.99 -3.26 25.43
CA GLU A 30 -22.14 -2.76 24.04
C GLU A 30 -20.81 -2.69 23.31
N CYS A 31 -20.87 -2.94 22.00
CA CYS A 31 -19.77 -2.72 21.06
C CYS A 31 -20.01 -1.40 20.33
N PHE A 32 -18.93 -0.72 19.96
CA PHE A 32 -19.03 0.47 19.12
C PHE A 32 -17.77 0.69 18.28
N GLY A 33 -17.91 1.44 17.20
CA GLY A 33 -16.81 1.88 16.35
C GLY A 33 -16.51 3.36 16.56
N VAL A 34 -15.26 3.74 16.46
CA VAL A 34 -14.81 5.14 16.42
C VAL A 34 -14.01 5.35 15.15
N PHE A 35 -14.46 6.25 14.29
CA PHE A 35 -13.76 6.63 13.08
C PHE A 35 -13.45 8.12 13.11
N ILE A 36 -12.17 8.45 12.86
CA ILE A 36 -11.70 9.82 12.74
C ILE A 36 -11.34 10.05 11.28
N ASP A 37 -12.19 10.76 10.56
CA ASP A 37 -11.93 11.16 9.19
C ASP A 37 -11.04 12.39 9.18
N PHE A 38 -9.74 12.12 9.09
CA PHE A 38 -8.69 13.12 9.03
C PHE A 38 -7.53 12.59 8.19
N PRO A 39 -7.09 13.31 7.14
CA PRO A 39 -6.06 12.83 6.22
C PRO A 39 -4.64 12.91 6.81
N GLY A 40 -4.45 13.64 7.89
CA GLY A 40 -3.16 13.85 8.53
C GLY A 40 -2.88 12.85 9.64
N LYS A 41 -1.91 13.18 10.49
CA LYS A 41 -1.48 12.35 11.59
C LYS A 41 -2.48 12.39 12.75
N VAL A 42 -2.91 11.23 13.19
CA VAL A 42 -3.71 11.05 14.40
C VAL A 42 -2.88 10.29 15.44
N ARG A 43 -2.84 10.82 16.65
CA ARG A 43 -2.23 10.16 17.80
C ARG A 43 -3.34 9.66 18.71
N TYR A 44 -3.23 8.40 19.12
CA TYR A 44 -4.16 7.77 20.06
C TYR A 44 -3.47 7.50 21.40
N ASP A 45 -4.22 7.67 22.47
CA ASP A 45 -3.90 7.21 23.81
C ASP A 45 -5.11 6.38 24.30
N ILE A 46 -4.93 5.07 24.34
CA ILE A 46 -5.98 4.10 24.64
C ILE A 46 -5.64 3.47 25.96
N GLY A 47 -6.15 4.05 27.06
CA GLY A 47 -5.98 3.54 28.41
C GLY A 47 -4.54 3.60 28.96
N TYR A 48 -3.63 4.29 28.29
CA TYR A 48 -2.22 4.38 28.71
C TYR A 48 -2.01 5.45 29.78
N THR A 49 -2.44 6.67 29.55
CA THR A 49 -2.34 7.77 30.53
C THR A 49 -3.43 7.68 31.59
N GLU A 50 -4.63 7.34 31.18
CA GLU A 50 -5.81 7.10 32.04
C GLU A 50 -6.46 5.79 31.61
N TYR A 51 -6.59 4.85 32.54
CA TYR A 51 -7.00 3.46 32.28
C TYR A 51 -8.37 3.33 31.58
N ASP A 52 -9.32 4.21 31.91
CA ASP A 52 -10.71 4.20 31.43
C ASP A 52 -10.98 5.26 30.33
N ALA A 53 -9.93 5.84 29.77
CA ALA A 53 -10.05 6.91 28.78
C ALA A 53 -9.45 6.50 27.42
N LEU A 54 -10.15 6.89 26.37
CA LEU A 54 -9.63 6.94 25.01
C LEU A 54 -9.46 8.40 24.60
N ARG A 55 -8.26 8.80 24.29
CA ARG A 55 -7.93 10.14 23.80
C ARG A 55 -7.37 10.07 22.41
N PHE A 56 -7.65 11.06 21.60
CA PHE A 56 -6.95 11.27 20.33
C PHE A 56 -6.57 12.73 20.15
N ALA A 57 -5.54 12.97 19.35
CA ALA A 57 -5.11 14.30 18.94
C ALA A 57 -4.79 14.32 17.44
N THR A 58 -5.21 15.37 16.77
CA THR A 58 -4.91 15.69 15.37
C THR A 58 -3.97 16.89 15.33
N GLU A 59 -3.24 17.06 14.22
CA GLU A 59 -2.34 18.22 14.01
C GLU A 59 -3.13 19.47 13.63
N GLU A 60 -4.31 19.31 13.05
CA GLU A 60 -5.21 20.39 12.64
C GLU A 60 -6.58 20.21 13.30
N PRO A 61 -7.34 21.29 13.55
CA PRO A 61 -8.62 21.23 14.24
C PRO A 61 -9.79 20.72 13.36
N ASP A 62 -9.59 20.62 12.06
CA ASP A 62 -10.65 20.32 11.08
C ASP A 62 -10.69 18.84 10.78
N TYR A 63 -11.53 18.09 11.51
CA TYR A 63 -11.76 16.64 11.37
C TYR A 63 -13.21 16.29 11.57
N GLU A 64 -13.62 15.13 11.06
CA GLU A 64 -14.93 14.54 11.35
C GLU A 64 -14.78 13.32 12.29
N LEU A 65 -15.62 13.24 13.32
CA LEU A 65 -15.66 12.13 14.26
C LEU A 65 -16.97 11.38 14.11
N TYR A 66 -16.88 10.08 13.81
CA TYR A 66 -18.03 9.18 13.75
C TYR A 66 -18.01 8.18 14.89
N ILE A 67 -19.11 8.09 15.63
CA ILE A 67 -19.36 7.03 16.61
C ILE A 67 -20.41 6.11 16.00
N ILE A 68 -20.05 4.86 15.80
CA ILE A 68 -20.88 3.85 15.13
C ILE A 68 -21.36 2.87 16.19
N ALA A 69 -22.63 2.93 16.55
CA ALA A 69 -23.26 1.97 17.45
C ALA A 69 -23.80 0.76 16.67
N GLY A 70 -23.66 -0.43 17.20
CA GLY A 70 -24.13 -1.66 16.58
C GLY A 70 -24.38 -2.79 17.55
N GLY A 71 -25.08 -3.81 17.09
CA GLY A 71 -25.39 -4.98 17.91
C GLY A 71 -24.20 -5.90 18.13
N ASP A 72 -23.24 -5.92 17.21
CA ASP A 72 -21.98 -6.67 17.27
C ASP A 72 -20.90 -6.01 16.37
N LEU A 73 -19.69 -6.53 16.42
CA LEU A 73 -18.55 -6.03 15.63
C LEU A 73 -18.77 -6.15 14.11
N ASN A 74 -19.53 -7.15 13.66
CA ASN A 74 -19.84 -7.32 12.24
C ASN A 74 -20.83 -6.25 11.76
N ASP A 75 -21.81 -5.91 12.61
CA ASP A 75 -22.76 -4.85 12.32
C ASP A 75 -22.06 -3.50 12.23
N ILE A 76 -21.19 -3.19 13.18
CA ILE A 76 -20.35 -1.97 13.17
C ILE A 76 -19.49 -1.91 11.92
N SER A 77 -18.82 -2.99 11.55
CA SER A 77 -18.01 -3.09 10.34
C SER A 77 -18.84 -2.87 9.06
N ARG A 78 -20.07 -3.38 9.03
CA ARG A 78 -21.00 -3.17 7.91
C ARG A 78 -21.41 -1.71 7.79
N GLN A 79 -21.74 -1.05 8.90
CA GLN A 79 -22.09 0.37 8.95
C GLN A 79 -20.90 1.24 8.54
N PHE A 80 -19.69 0.96 9.03
CA PHE A 80 -18.47 1.64 8.62
C PHE A 80 -18.25 1.53 7.10
N ARG A 81 -18.44 0.33 6.51
CA ARG A 81 -18.36 0.14 5.06
C ARG A 81 -19.46 0.84 4.26
N GLN A 82 -20.60 1.13 4.86
CA GLN A 82 -21.61 1.99 4.23
C GLN A 82 -21.16 3.45 4.20
N LEU A 83 -20.46 3.89 5.24
CA LEU A 83 -19.91 5.25 5.35
C LEU A 83 -18.77 5.47 4.35
N ILE A 84 -17.77 4.59 4.31
CA ILE A 84 -16.56 4.75 3.47
C ILE A 84 -16.71 4.15 2.06
N GLY A 85 -17.79 3.46 1.77
CA GLY A 85 -18.02 2.75 0.52
C GLY A 85 -17.64 1.27 0.56
N ARG A 86 -18.00 0.57 -0.50
CA ARG A 86 -17.75 -0.88 -0.62
C ARG A 86 -16.34 -1.13 -1.13
N SER A 87 -15.64 -2.05 -0.47
CA SER A 87 -14.35 -2.54 -0.95
C SER A 87 -14.52 -3.31 -2.26
N TYR A 88 -13.59 -3.13 -3.18
CA TYR A 88 -13.47 -4.02 -4.33
C TYR A 88 -13.20 -5.46 -3.85
N ILE A 89 -13.89 -6.41 -4.43
CA ILE A 89 -13.63 -7.84 -4.18
C ILE A 89 -12.69 -8.33 -5.27
N PRO A 90 -11.41 -8.56 -4.95
CA PRO A 90 -10.46 -9.02 -5.94
C PRO A 90 -10.73 -10.47 -6.38
N PRO A 91 -10.20 -10.89 -7.52
CA PRO A 91 -10.33 -12.26 -7.98
C PRO A 91 -9.67 -13.25 -7.01
N LYS A 92 -10.11 -14.51 -7.04
CA LYS A 92 -9.69 -15.55 -6.07
C LYS A 92 -8.16 -15.69 -5.93
N TRP A 93 -7.41 -15.57 -7.01
CA TRP A 93 -5.95 -15.70 -6.99
C TRP A 93 -5.26 -14.63 -6.12
N ALA A 94 -5.89 -13.46 -5.94
CA ALA A 94 -5.33 -12.39 -5.10
C ALA A 94 -5.39 -12.69 -3.59
N PHE A 95 -6.13 -13.72 -3.20
CA PHE A 95 -6.17 -14.26 -1.84
C PHE A 95 -5.30 -15.51 -1.66
N GLY A 96 -4.59 -15.93 -2.71
CA GLY A 96 -3.70 -17.06 -2.68
C GLY A 96 -2.30 -16.71 -2.18
N LEU A 97 -1.36 -17.65 -2.36
CA LEU A 97 0.01 -17.46 -1.92
C LEU A 97 0.75 -16.51 -2.85
N ALA A 98 1.28 -15.44 -2.27
CA ALA A 98 2.15 -14.48 -2.93
C ALA A 98 3.60 -14.69 -2.52
N GLN A 99 4.48 -14.92 -3.49
CA GLN A 99 5.93 -14.88 -3.27
C GLN A 99 6.46 -13.51 -3.68
N SER A 100 7.02 -12.78 -2.73
CA SER A 100 7.58 -11.45 -2.92
C SER A 100 8.96 -11.36 -2.29
N ARG A 101 9.90 -10.74 -2.99
CA ARG A 101 11.20 -10.35 -2.43
C ARG A 101 11.89 -9.31 -3.33
N PHE A 102 12.76 -8.51 -2.73
CA PHE A 102 13.80 -7.78 -3.46
C PHE A 102 14.82 -8.74 -4.05
N GLY A 103 15.27 -8.49 -5.29
CA GLY A 103 16.36 -9.24 -5.91
C GLY A 103 15.98 -10.24 -6.98
N TYR A 104 14.77 -10.19 -7.57
CA TYR A 104 14.49 -10.84 -8.84
C TYR A 104 15.08 -9.99 -9.97
N LYS A 105 16.35 -10.23 -10.30
CA LYS A 105 17.15 -9.36 -11.18
C LYS A 105 16.92 -9.63 -12.64
N THR A 106 16.43 -10.83 -12.98
CA THR A 106 16.23 -11.28 -14.35
C THR A 106 14.93 -12.05 -14.52
N ALA A 107 14.45 -12.16 -15.76
CA ALA A 107 13.30 -13.02 -16.07
C ALA A 107 13.54 -14.48 -15.66
N GLU A 108 14.80 -14.94 -15.71
CA GLU A 108 15.15 -16.31 -15.33
C GLU A 108 15.04 -16.54 -13.82
N ASP A 109 15.40 -15.56 -12.99
CA ASP A 109 15.20 -15.66 -11.54
C ASP A 109 13.72 -15.87 -11.20
N VAL A 110 12.82 -15.20 -11.91
CA VAL A 110 11.37 -15.34 -11.74
C VAL A 110 10.89 -16.74 -12.18
N ARG A 111 11.38 -17.24 -13.33
CA ARG A 111 11.07 -18.60 -13.79
C ARG A 111 11.56 -19.65 -12.83
N GLU A 112 12.77 -19.48 -12.32
CA GLU A 112 13.37 -20.40 -11.35
C GLU A 112 12.52 -20.52 -10.08
N VAL A 113 12.03 -19.40 -9.56
CA VAL A 113 11.13 -19.41 -8.41
C VAL A 113 9.84 -20.19 -8.71
N ALA A 114 9.19 -19.91 -9.83
CA ALA A 114 7.98 -20.63 -10.23
C ALA A 114 8.23 -22.15 -10.38
N ARG A 115 9.38 -22.52 -10.96
CA ARG A 115 9.82 -23.92 -11.11
C ARG A 115 10.01 -24.60 -9.76
N GLN A 116 10.70 -23.95 -8.80
CA GLN A 116 10.95 -24.50 -7.47
C GLN A 116 9.66 -24.73 -6.68
N TYR A 117 8.71 -23.81 -6.74
CA TYR A 117 7.40 -24.01 -6.11
C TYR A 117 6.68 -25.23 -6.69
N LYS A 118 6.69 -25.37 -8.01
CA LYS A 118 6.06 -26.51 -8.71
C LYS A 118 6.75 -27.83 -8.37
N GLU A 119 8.08 -27.88 -8.38
CA GLU A 119 8.84 -29.12 -8.10
C GLU A 119 8.69 -29.60 -6.65
N ASN A 120 8.43 -28.70 -5.72
CA ASN A 120 8.20 -29.02 -4.33
C ASN A 120 6.71 -29.17 -3.97
N ASP A 121 5.83 -29.20 -4.98
CA ASP A 121 4.37 -29.31 -4.81
C ASP A 121 3.80 -28.23 -3.85
N LEU A 122 4.34 -27.02 -3.93
CA LEU A 122 3.89 -25.88 -3.14
C LEU A 122 2.94 -25.01 -3.97
N PRO A 123 1.83 -24.52 -3.40
CA PRO A 123 0.94 -23.62 -4.10
C PRO A 123 1.63 -22.27 -4.35
N LEU A 124 1.34 -21.65 -5.49
CA LEU A 124 1.79 -20.31 -5.82
C LEU A 124 0.78 -19.64 -6.75
N ASP A 125 0.17 -18.56 -6.31
CA ASP A 125 -0.83 -17.83 -7.09
C ASP A 125 -0.25 -16.57 -7.74
N MET A 126 0.76 -15.95 -7.13
CA MET A 126 1.41 -14.77 -7.70
C MET A 126 2.88 -14.64 -7.29
N ILE A 127 3.64 -14.00 -8.14
CA ILE A 127 5.01 -13.53 -7.86
C ILE A 127 5.00 -12.00 -7.93
N CYS A 128 5.33 -11.36 -6.82
CA CYS A 128 5.49 -9.92 -6.75
C CYS A 128 6.94 -9.56 -7.08
N MET A 129 7.12 -8.77 -8.13
CA MET A 129 8.44 -8.25 -8.50
C MET A 129 8.69 -6.95 -7.77
N ASP A 130 9.90 -6.79 -7.24
CA ASP A 130 10.39 -5.54 -6.69
C ASP A 130 11.00 -4.66 -7.79
N ILE A 131 11.62 -3.54 -7.42
CA ILE A 131 12.11 -2.49 -8.32
C ILE A 131 13.20 -2.94 -9.33
N ASP A 132 13.78 -4.12 -9.16
CA ASP A 132 14.87 -4.64 -10.02
C ASP A 132 14.48 -4.83 -11.50
N TYR A 133 13.17 -4.92 -11.82
CA TYR A 133 12.73 -5.01 -13.22
C TYR A 133 12.79 -3.65 -13.94
N MET A 134 12.84 -2.56 -13.21
CA MET A 134 12.89 -1.21 -13.73
C MET A 134 14.28 -0.87 -14.30
N GLN A 135 14.35 0.07 -15.21
CA GLN A 135 15.60 0.68 -15.66
C GLN A 135 16.07 1.68 -14.59
N ASP A 136 17.19 1.37 -13.94
CA ASP A 136 17.79 2.22 -12.89
C ASP A 136 16.79 2.66 -11.81
N TYR A 137 15.88 1.74 -11.45
CA TYR A 137 14.79 1.94 -10.48
C TYR A 137 13.81 3.08 -10.84
N ALA A 138 13.81 3.53 -12.09
CA ALA A 138 12.87 4.54 -12.55
C ALA A 138 11.50 3.91 -12.82
N ASP A 139 10.48 4.44 -12.15
CA ASP A 139 9.10 3.95 -12.27
C ASP A 139 8.57 4.05 -13.71
N PHE A 140 7.66 3.16 -14.08
CA PHE A 140 7.09 3.00 -15.43
C PHE A 140 8.12 2.64 -16.52
N THR A 141 9.29 2.12 -16.15
CA THR A 141 10.29 1.62 -17.08
C THR A 141 10.51 0.12 -16.93
N VAL A 142 11.08 -0.51 -17.94
CA VAL A 142 11.49 -1.92 -17.90
C VAL A 142 12.91 -2.05 -18.41
N ASN A 143 13.79 -2.66 -17.64
CA ASN A 143 15.14 -2.99 -18.08
C ASN A 143 15.10 -4.13 -19.11
N LYS A 144 15.22 -3.78 -20.38
CA LYS A 144 15.11 -4.71 -21.51
C LYS A 144 16.25 -5.73 -21.61
N GLN A 145 17.37 -5.51 -20.96
CA GLN A 145 18.45 -6.50 -20.91
C GLN A 145 18.13 -7.63 -19.93
N ARG A 146 17.53 -7.28 -18.79
CA ARG A 146 17.17 -8.21 -17.72
C ARG A 146 15.81 -8.88 -17.96
N PHE A 147 14.88 -8.12 -18.51
CA PHE A 147 13.51 -8.53 -18.85
C PHE A 147 13.20 -8.16 -20.29
N PRO A 148 13.72 -8.92 -21.28
CA PRO A 148 13.58 -8.59 -22.69
C PRO A 148 12.13 -8.47 -23.14
N ASP A 149 11.27 -9.35 -22.63
CA ASP A 149 9.84 -9.36 -22.90
C ASP A 149 9.06 -9.70 -21.62
N LEU A 150 8.70 -8.66 -20.87
CA LEU A 150 7.92 -8.80 -19.63
C LEU A 150 6.50 -9.31 -19.90
N ALA A 151 5.93 -8.97 -21.05
CA ALA A 151 4.60 -9.42 -21.43
C ALA A 151 4.59 -10.93 -21.73
N ALA A 152 5.59 -11.45 -22.44
CA ALA A 152 5.75 -12.88 -22.67
C ALA A 152 5.97 -13.65 -21.35
N LEU A 153 6.82 -13.14 -20.45
CA LEU A 153 7.01 -13.73 -19.11
C LEU A 153 5.68 -13.79 -18.33
N SER A 154 4.91 -12.71 -18.35
CA SER A 154 3.60 -12.67 -17.68
C SER A 154 2.62 -13.69 -18.29
N ALA A 155 2.60 -13.83 -19.61
CA ALA A 155 1.75 -14.80 -20.30
C ALA A 155 2.17 -16.26 -19.99
N GLU A 156 3.47 -16.54 -19.95
CA GLU A 156 4.04 -17.83 -19.57
C GLU A 156 3.64 -18.26 -18.15
N LEU A 157 3.80 -17.37 -17.18
CA LEU A 157 3.41 -17.62 -15.79
C LEU A 157 1.89 -17.76 -15.65
N LYS A 158 1.13 -16.93 -16.35
CA LYS A 158 -0.34 -17.01 -16.37
C LYS A 158 -0.84 -18.34 -16.87
N ALA A 159 -0.19 -18.93 -17.87
CA ALA A 159 -0.52 -20.28 -18.37
C ALA A 159 -0.29 -21.38 -17.32
N GLN A 160 0.57 -21.13 -16.33
CA GLN A 160 0.82 -22.00 -15.18
C GLN A 160 -0.09 -21.66 -13.97
N GLY A 161 -1.02 -20.71 -14.11
CA GLY A 161 -1.89 -20.25 -13.02
C GLY A 161 -1.28 -19.14 -12.15
N ILE A 162 -0.05 -18.73 -12.39
CA ILE A 162 0.69 -17.76 -11.58
C ILE A 162 0.52 -16.36 -12.18
N ARG A 163 0.23 -15.35 -11.35
CA ARG A 163 0.16 -13.94 -11.74
C ARG A 163 1.50 -13.25 -11.48
N LEU A 164 2.00 -12.52 -12.47
CA LEU A 164 3.14 -11.63 -12.29
C LEU A 164 2.62 -10.25 -11.88
N VAL A 165 3.08 -9.76 -10.74
CA VAL A 165 2.63 -8.49 -10.14
C VAL A 165 3.85 -7.60 -9.93
N PRO A 166 4.20 -6.72 -10.89
CA PRO A 166 5.27 -5.76 -10.70
C PRO A 166 4.84 -4.67 -9.72
N ILE A 167 5.74 -4.27 -8.83
CA ILE A 167 5.53 -3.12 -7.96
C ILE A 167 5.51 -1.83 -8.77
N ILE A 168 4.69 -0.86 -8.32
CA ILE A 168 4.75 0.54 -8.74
C ILE A 168 5.08 1.33 -7.48
N ASP A 169 6.22 1.97 -7.48
CA ASP A 169 6.77 2.68 -6.33
C ASP A 169 6.62 4.19 -6.59
N ALA A 170 5.43 4.70 -6.45
CA ALA A 170 4.80 5.94 -6.92
C ALA A 170 5.63 7.25 -6.92
N GLY A 171 6.95 7.16 -7.13
CA GLY A 171 7.89 8.28 -7.23
C GLY A 171 8.54 8.36 -8.61
N VAL A 172 7.98 9.17 -9.50
CA VAL A 172 8.50 9.35 -10.85
C VAL A 172 9.83 10.10 -10.82
N ARG A 173 10.92 9.43 -11.20
CA ARG A 173 12.26 10.02 -11.28
C ARG A 173 12.25 11.31 -12.08
N ILE A 174 12.90 12.33 -11.54
CA ILE A 174 13.08 13.61 -12.24
C ILE A 174 14.10 13.42 -13.36
N ASP A 175 13.58 13.26 -14.56
CA ASP A 175 14.35 13.05 -15.78
C ASP A 175 13.55 13.63 -16.96
N PRO A 176 13.99 14.78 -17.53
CA PRO A 176 13.28 15.39 -18.65
C PRO A 176 13.22 14.51 -19.91
N GLU A 177 14.15 13.58 -20.07
CA GLU A 177 14.18 12.64 -21.20
C GLU A 177 13.20 11.46 -20.99
N ASN A 178 12.72 11.26 -19.76
CA ASN A 178 11.71 10.25 -19.48
C ASN A 178 10.33 10.77 -19.91
N PRO A 179 9.65 10.12 -20.87
CA PRO A 179 8.36 10.57 -21.39
C PRO A 179 7.28 10.65 -20.32
N VAL A 180 7.30 9.78 -19.31
CA VAL A 180 6.31 9.80 -18.20
C VAL A 180 6.53 11.04 -17.33
N CYS A 181 7.77 11.39 -17.01
CA CYS A 181 8.12 12.59 -16.28
C CYS A 181 7.71 13.85 -17.04
N ALA A 182 8.06 13.91 -18.35
CA ALA A 182 7.74 15.04 -19.22
C ALA A 182 6.23 15.24 -19.37
N GLU A 183 5.47 14.16 -19.60
CA GLU A 183 4.01 14.18 -19.70
C GLU A 183 3.37 14.64 -18.39
N GLY A 184 3.82 14.10 -17.25
CA GLY A 184 3.31 14.46 -15.93
C GLY A 184 3.51 15.94 -15.60
N LEU A 185 4.67 16.52 -15.96
CA LEU A 185 4.92 17.94 -15.82
C LEU A 185 4.04 18.79 -16.74
N ALA A 186 3.95 18.42 -18.01
CA ALA A 186 3.18 19.18 -19.01
C ALA A 186 1.68 19.25 -18.68
N ASN A 187 1.13 18.19 -18.06
CA ASN A 187 -0.29 18.09 -17.74
C ASN A 187 -0.60 18.38 -16.25
N GLY A 188 0.41 18.67 -15.44
CA GLY A 188 0.21 18.99 -14.02
C GLY A 188 -0.26 17.80 -13.18
N TYR A 189 0.17 16.58 -13.49
CA TYR A 189 -0.24 15.35 -12.80
C TYR A 189 0.49 15.12 -11.47
N PHE A 190 1.43 15.98 -11.11
CA PHE A 190 2.20 15.82 -9.88
C PHE A 190 1.68 16.71 -8.75
N CYS A 191 1.82 16.22 -7.53
CA CYS A 191 1.57 16.99 -6.32
C CYS A 191 2.36 18.30 -6.34
N THR A 192 1.74 19.38 -5.92
CA THR A 192 2.36 20.73 -5.86
C THR A 192 2.46 21.21 -4.42
N LYS A 193 3.45 22.05 -4.16
CA LYS A 193 3.55 22.84 -2.93
C LYS A 193 2.56 24.02 -2.97
N ALA A 194 2.43 24.72 -1.86
CA ALA A 194 1.57 25.91 -1.74
C ALA A 194 1.94 27.04 -2.73
N ASP A 195 3.20 27.10 -3.16
CA ASP A 195 3.68 28.06 -4.16
C ASP A 195 3.43 27.64 -5.61
N GLY A 196 2.76 26.49 -5.82
CA GLY A 196 2.45 25.94 -7.14
C GLY A 196 3.59 25.16 -7.78
N THR A 197 4.77 25.08 -7.18
CA THR A 197 5.88 24.28 -7.70
C THR A 197 5.67 22.79 -7.41
N PRO A 198 6.13 21.86 -8.28
CA PRO A 198 6.03 20.44 -8.02
C PRO A 198 6.69 20.03 -6.70
N PHE A 199 6.03 19.17 -5.94
CA PHE A 199 6.59 18.58 -4.74
C PHE A 199 7.68 17.57 -5.12
N VAL A 200 8.84 17.68 -4.45
CA VAL A 200 10.00 16.80 -4.68
C VAL A 200 10.40 16.12 -3.39
N ALA A 201 10.52 14.81 -3.43
CA ALA A 201 11.18 14.04 -2.38
C ALA A 201 12.14 13.02 -3.00
N ALA A 202 12.76 12.19 -2.19
CA ALA A 202 13.69 11.15 -2.65
C ALA A 202 13.10 9.77 -2.40
N VAL A 203 13.20 8.91 -3.40
CA VAL A 203 12.92 7.46 -3.35
C VAL A 203 14.09 6.71 -3.96
N TRP A 204 13.93 5.43 -4.31
CA TRP A 204 15.05 4.59 -4.79
C TRP A 204 15.81 5.13 -6.00
N PRO A 205 15.20 5.73 -7.03
CA PRO A 205 15.95 6.35 -8.14
C PRO A 205 16.56 7.72 -7.78
N GLY A 206 16.41 8.23 -6.57
CA GLY A 206 16.81 9.57 -6.15
C GLY A 206 15.67 10.57 -6.10
N LYS A 207 15.87 11.80 -6.58
CA LYS A 207 14.80 12.83 -6.59
C LYS A 207 13.67 12.43 -7.53
N ALA A 208 12.44 12.55 -7.03
CA ALA A 208 11.23 12.15 -7.74
C ALA A 208 10.09 13.16 -7.54
N TYR A 209 9.18 13.21 -8.52
CA TYR A 209 7.86 13.80 -8.40
C TYR A 209 6.85 12.74 -7.99
N PHE A 210 5.79 13.13 -7.31
CA PHE A 210 4.75 12.23 -6.84
C PHE A 210 3.43 12.52 -7.53
N ALA A 211 2.76 11.49 -8.01
CA ALA A 211 1.47 11.62 -8.69
C ALA A 211 0.39 12.13 -7.73
N ASP A 212 -0.42 13.07 -8.21
CA ASP A 212 -1.60 13.57 -7.51
C ASP A 212 -2.81 12.71 -7.90
N PHE A 213 -3.18 11.76 -7.04
CA PHE A 213 -4.30 10.85 -7.27
C PHE A 213 -5.68 11.48 -7.01
N LEU A 214 -5.74 12.76 -6.64
CA LEU A 214 -6.99 13.50 -6.43
C LEU A 214 -7.46 14.27 -7.67
N ARG A 215 -6.70 14.21 -8.76
CA ARG A 215 -7.00 14.89 -10.03
C ARG A 215 -7.47 13.94 -11.09
#